data_1f5d90ec8a56f5e6bba18bae7f7495fe
#
_entry.id   1f5d90ec8a56f5e6bba18bae7f7495fe
#
_cell.length_a   1.000
_cell.length_b   1.000
_cell.length_c   1.000
_cell.angle_alpha   90.00
_cell.angle_beta   90.00
_cell.angle_gamma   90.00
#
_symmetry.space_group_name_H-M   'P 1'
#
loop_
_entity.id
_entity.type
_entity.pdbx_description
1 polymer ?
#
loop_
_entity_poly.entity_id
_entity_poly.type
_entity_poly.pdbx_seq_one_letter_code
_entity_poly.pdbx_strand_id
1 'polypeptide(L)'
;KDFNIKDLDVFSSRGINIDGVERLKQNTFKWEGKYEINSPNDAITLSNSIIKGESNVLESYKPTLYSKNENTTEEYSLFLANADPKHQKDLIEQSKNKAKLIGLDTMDFWINNSPESVIELLPKVDVIVINENEAKLITNENSLSNCIKKIQGFGANRMVIKLGNYGLVYASSTTRFFLPAVLVKQVKDPTGAGDSFAGGFMGYLSTVENLSEKEFKDACVYGSVMASFCVEEFGLDRLLALNNDEIKKRKNLLVNQIKY
;
A
#
# COMPACT_ATOMS: atom_id res chain seq x y z
N LYS A 1 -1.44 -8.52 23.65
CA LYS A 1 -1.08 -8.47 25.10
C LYS A 1 -0.25 -7.25 25.43
N ASP A 2 0.71 -6.89 24.60
CA ASP A 2 1.68 -5.80 24.76
C ASP A 2 1.31 -4.51 23.98
N PHE A 3 0.16 -4.47 23.33
CA PHE A 3 -0.35 -3.30 22.60
C PHE A 3 -1.15 -2.38 23.54
N ASN A 4 -0.83 -1.08 23.51
CA ASN A 4 -1.58 -0.09 24.27
C ASN A 4 -2.85 0.31 23.53
N ILE A 5 -4.03 0.09 24.13
CA ILE A 5 -5.32 0.39 23.48
C ILE A 5 -5.48 1.87 23.14
N LYS A 6 -4.84 2.76 23.87
CA LYS A 6 -4.88 4.22 23.61
C LYS A 6 -4.27 4.57 22.24
N ASP A 7 -3.42 3.70 21.68
CA ASP A 7 -2.86 3.93 20.36
C ASP A 7 -3.92 3.80 19.26
N LEU A 8 -5.09 3.19 19.56
CA LEU A 8 -6.24 3.15 18.66
C LEU A 8 -7.03 4.47 18.64
N ASP A 9 -6.86 5.33 19.63
CA ASP A 9 -7.57 6.62 19.72
C ASP A 9 -7.23 7.52 18.52
N VAL A 10 -6.03 7.35 17.95
CA VAL A 10 -5.60 8.09 16.76
C VAL A 10 -6.49 7.77 15.54
N PHE A 11 -6.97 6.54 15.42
CA PHE A 11 -7.85 6.10 14.34
C PHE A 11 -9.29 6.55 14.57
N SER A 12 -9.83 6.26 15.76
CA SER A 12 -11.21 6.61 16.11
C SER A 12 -11.47 8.11 16.10
N SER A 13 -10.50 8.93 16.54
CA SER A 13 -10.58 10.40 16.48
C SER A 13 -10.65 10.96 15.05
N ARG A 14 -10.31 10.16 14.04
CA ARG A 14 -10.40 10.48 12.61
C ARG A 14 -11.58 9.81 11.91
N GLY A 15 -12.50 9.24 12.65
CA GLY A 15 -13.69 8.57 12.12
C GLY A 15 -13.39 7.21 11.48
N ILE A 16 -12.18 6.63 11.69
CA ILE A 16 -11.85 5.30 11.24
C ILE A 16 -12.54 4.29 12.16
N ASN A 17 -13.33 3.40 11.57
CA ASN A 17 -14.00 2.34 12.31
C ASN A 17 -12.97 1.28 12.75
N ILE A 18 -12.89 1.03 14.04
CA ILE A 18 -12.00 0.04 14.66
C ILE A 18 -12.74 -1.16 15.25
N ASP A 19 -14.05 -1.31 14.99
CA ASP A 19 -14.87 -2.40 15.56
C ASP A 19 -14.38 -3.79 15.09
N GLY A 20 -13.70 -3.86 13.93
CA GLY A 20 -13.09 -5.08 13.42
C GLY A 20 -11.71 -5.41 14.02
N VAL A 21 -11.18 -4.60 14.95
CA VAL A 21 -9.88 -4.86 15.58
C VAL A 21 -10.02 -5.90 16.68
N GLU A 22 -9.50 -7.08 16.44
CA GLU A 22 -9.45 -8.16 17.45
C GLU A 22 -8.22 -8.02 18.34
N ARG A 23 -8.43 -8.25 19.64
CA ARG A 23 -7.35 -8.31 20.63
C ARG A 23 -7.09 -9.75 21.05
N LEU A 24 -5.92 -10.24 20.71
CA LEU A 24 -5.50 -11.59 21.04
C LEU A 24 -4.59 -11.63 22.29
N LYS A 25 -4.40 -12.82 22.86
CA LYS A 25 -3.53 -13.02 24.01
C LYS A 25 -2.05 -13.11 23.65
N GLN A 26 -1.74 -13.35 22.39
CA GLN A 26 -0.37 -13.38 21.85
C GLN A 26 0.26 -11.99 21.86
N ASN A 27 1.56 -11.95 21.66
CA ASN A 27 2.30 -10.71 21.51
C ASN A 27 2.05 -10.10 20.12
N THR A 28 2.13 -8.79 20.04
CA THR A 28 2.09 -8.07 18.76
C THR A 28 3.30 -8.46 17.92
N PHE A 29 3.09 -8.60 16.60
CA PHE A 29 4.20 -8.78 15.66
C PHE A 29 5.15 -7.58 15.75
N LYS A 30 6.45 -7.86 15.82
CA LYS A 30 7.51 -6.84 15.86
C LYS A 30 8.41 -7.00 14.66
N TRP A 31 8.76 -5.89 14.06
CA TRP A 31 9.74 -5.79 12.98
C TRP A 31 10.78 -4.72 13.33
N GLU A 32 12.03 -5.01 13.01
CA GLU A 32 13.14 -4.08 13.16
C GLU A 32 13.91 -4.02 11.85
N GLY A 33 14.10 -2.82 11.34
CA GLY A 33 14.77 -2.57 10.07
C GLY A 33 15.76 -1.42 10.15
N LYS A 34 16.63 -1.38 9.15
CA LYS A 34 17.62 -0.34 8.94
C LYS A 34 17.49 0.18 7.51
N TYR A 35 17.62 1.49 7.36
CA TYR A 35 17.79 2.14 6.05
C TYR A 35 19.23 2.64 5.93
N GLU A 36 19.87 2.40 4.80
CA GLU A 36 21.22 2.91 4.53
C GLU A 36 21.14 4.27 3.83
N ILE A 37 22.06 5.17 4.16
CA ILE A 37 22.11 6.53 3.59
C ILE A 37 22.21 6.48 2.06
N ASN A 38 22.93 5.48 1.53
CA ASN A 38 23.15 5.33 0.08
C ASN A 38 22.05 4.52 -0.62
N SER A 39 21.13 3.92 0.12
CA SER A 39 19.98 3.15 -0.39
C SER A 39 18.73 3.39 0.46
N PRO A 40 18.25 4.63 0.54
CA PRO A 40 17.15 5.00 1.45
C PRO A 40 15.79 4.41 1.04
N ASN A 41 15.71 3.82 -0.15
CA ASN A 41 14.48 3.21 -0.65
C ASN A 41 14.29 1.75 -0.18
N ASP A 42 15.35 1.13 0.32
CA ASP A 42 15.36 -0.30 0.65
C ASP A 42 15.57 -0.49 2.16
N ALA A 43 14.57 -1.05 2.83
CA ALA A 43 14.68 -1.45 4.21
C ALA A 43 15.44 -2.79 4.32
N ILE A 44 16.49 -2.82 5.10
CA ILE A 44 17.17 -4.05 5.49
C ILE A 44 16.49 -4.56 6.76
N THR A 45 15.79 -5.69 6.70
CA THR A 45 15.22 -6.34 7.88
C THR A 45 16.33 -6.89 8.75
N LEU A 46 16.49 -6.35 9.95
CA LEU A 46 17.44 -6.83 10.95
C LEU A 46 16.87 -8.00 11.74
N SER A 47 15.61 -7.89 12.13
CA SER A 47 14.88 -8.94 12.84
C SER A 47 13.37 -8.77 12.73
N ASN A 48 12.64 -9.86 12.96
CA ASN A 48 11.20 -9.82 13.21
C ASN A 48 10.77 -11.01 14.08
N SER A 49 9.53 -11.00 14.55
CA SER A 49 8.99 -12.05 15.42
C SER A 49 9.06 -13.44 14.77
N ILE A 50 8.88 -13.55 13.45
CA ILE A 50 8.95 -14.83 12.71
C ILE A 50 10.40 -15.35 12.69
N ILE A 51 11.38 -14.50 12.33
CA ILE A 51 12.81 -14.86 12.31
C ILE A 51 13.29 -15.31 13.69
N LYS A 52 12.80 -14.66 14.75
CA LYS A 52 13.12 -15.02 16.13
C LYS A 52 12.37 -16.26 16.65
N GLY A 53 11.42 -16.80 15.87
CA GLY A 53 10.57 -17.91 16.32
C GLY A 53 9.65 -17.54 17.50
N GLU A 54 9.34 -16.25 17.66
CA GLU A 54 8.46 -15.77 18.72
C GLU A 54 7.00 -15.94 18.32
N SER A 55 6.20 -16.57 19.20
CA SER A 55 4.75 -16.64 18.99
C SER A 55 4.12 -15.24 18.99
N ASN A 56 3.34 -14.96 17.97
CA ASN A 56 2.72 -13.65 17.77
C ASN A 56 1.32 -13.76 17.16
N VAL A 57 0.59 -12.64 17.12
CA VAL A 57 -0.81 -12.59 16.69
C VAL A 57 -1.05 -13.09 15.25
N LEU A 58 -0.06 -13.06 14.37
CA LEU A 58 -0.21 -13.46 12.98
C LEU A 58 -0.39 -14.98 12.80
N GLU A 59 0.03 -15.79 13.77
CA GLU A 59 -0.09 -17.26 13.71
C GLU A 59 -1.55 -17.72 13.73
N SER A 60 -2.43 -16.97 14.41
CA SER A 60 -3.85 -17.27 14.55
C SER A 60 -4.74 -16.32 13.78
N TYR A 61 -4.15 -15.42 12.99
CA TYR A 61 -4.88 -14.43 12.22
C TYR A 61 -5.74 -15.08 11.13
N LYS A 62 -7.03 -14.80 11.17
CA LYS A 62 -8.00 -15.20 10.15
C LYS A 62 -8.83 -13.98 9.78
N PRO A 63 -8.47 -13.28 8.71
CA PRO A 63 -9.16 -12.05 8.35
C PRO A 63 -10.58 -12.32 7.91
N THR A 64 -11.49 -11.49 8.41
CA THR A 64 -12.88 -11.43 7.94
C THR A 64 -13.21 -10.00 7.55
N LEU A 65 -14.00 -9.84 6.48
CA LEU A 65 -14.52 -8.53 6.14
C LEU A 65 -15.54 -8.13 7.22
N TYR A 66 -15.22 -7.05 7.93
CA TYR A 66 -16.11 -6.51 8.92
C TYR A 66 -17.18 -5.64 8.24
N SER A 67 -18.45 -5.98 8.46
CA SER A 67 -19.59 -5.16 8.07
C SER A 67 -20.51 -4.98 9.26
N LYS A 68 -20.81 -3.72 9.62
CA LYS A 68 -21.81 -3.41 10.67
C LYS A 68 -23.21 -3.91 10.31
N ASN A 69 -23.52 -4.00 9.02
CA ASN A 69 -24.80 -4.43 8.50
C ASN A 69 -24.58 -5.44 7.38
N GLU A 70 -24.88 -6.69 7.61
CA GLU A 70 -24.84 -7.75 6.60
C GLU A 70 -25.70 -7.44 5.36
N ASN A 71 -26.67 -6.51 5.51
CA ASN A 71 -27.62 -6.11 4.48
C ASN A 71 -27.26 -4.79 3.77
N THR A 72 -26.07 -4.21 3.99
CA THR A 72 -25.67 -3.00 3.24
C THR A 72 -25.40 -3.35 1.77
N THR A 73 -26.08 -2.63 0.90
CA THR A 73 -25.82 -2.60 -0.56
C THR A 73 -24.71 -1.60 -0.92
N GLU A 74 -24.07 -0.99 0.08
CA GLU A 74 -23.03 0.00 -0.13
C GLU A 74 -21.79 -0.65 -0.71
N GLU A 75 -21.37 -0.16 -1.87
CA GLU A 75 -20.10 -0.51 -2.49
C GLU A 75 -18.94 0.08 -1.69
N TYR A 76 -17.88 -0.67 -1.54
CA TYR A 76 -16.67 -0.23 -0.86
C TYR A 76 -15.42 -0.49 -1.70
N SER A 77 -14.32 0.18 -1.37
CA SER A 77 -13.00 -0.13 -1.90
C SER A 77 -12.23 -0.97 -0.87
N LEU A 78 -11.60 -2.04 -1.33
CA LEU A 78 -10.80 -2.94 -0.50
C LEU A 78 -9.32 -2.76 -0.84
N PHE A 79 -8.49 -2.53 0.17
CA PHE A 79 -7.04 -2.58 0.00
C PHE A 79 -6.46 -3.74 0.81
N LEU A 80 -5.87 -4.68 0.10
CA LEU A 80 -5.18 -5.83 0.64
C LEU A 80 -3.73 -5.44 0.89
N ALA A 81 -3.47 -4.88 2.06
CA ALA A 81 -2.13 -4.52 2.50
C ALA A 81 -1.28 -5.79 2.71
N ASN A 82 0.01 -5.59 2.97
CA ASN A 82 0.96 -6.67 3.18
C ASN A 82 0.47 -7.71 4.21
N ALA A 83 0.19 -8.92 3.73
CA ALA A 83 -0.25 -10.07 4.53
C ALA A 83 0.05 -11.37 3.77
N ASP A 84 -0.17 -12.53 4.43
CA ASP A 84 -0.10 -13.83 3.76
C ASP A 84 -1.05 -13.83 2.53
N PRO A 85 -0.56 -14.18 1.33
CA PRO A 85 -1.38 -14.24 0.11
C PRO A 85 -2.63 -15.12 0.24
N LYS A 86 -2.61 -16.13 1.10
CA LYS A 86 -3.80 -16.96 1.40
C LYS A 86 -4.88 -16.12 2.07
N HIS A 87 -4.51 -15.31 3.06
CA HIS A 87 -5.45 -14.41 3.74
C HIS A 87 -5.97 -13.32 2.81
N GLN A 88 -5.12 -12.78 1.93
CA GLN A 88 -5.54 -11.83 0.90
C GLN A 88 -6.55 -12.47 -0.06
N LYS A 89 -6.31 -13.74 -0.47
CA LYS A 89 -7.24 -14.51 -1.29
C LYS A 89 -8.59 -14.72 -0.61
N ASP A 90 -8.59 -15.09 0.67
CA ASP A 90 -9.81 -15.28 1.46
C ASP A 90 -10.64 -13.99 1.51
N LEU A 91 -9.99 -12.83 1.67
CA LEU A 91 -10.69 -11.53 1.66
C LEU A 91 -11.26 -11.17 0.29
N ILE A 92 -10.55 -11.49 -0.81
CA ILE A 92 -11.09 -11.34 -2.17
C ILE A 92 -12.35 -12.19 -2.35
N GLU A 93 -12.32 -13.44 -1.92
CA GLU A 93 -13.47 -14.34 -2.02
C GLU A 93 -14.66 -13.84 -1.20
N GLN A 94 -14.43 -13.30 0.01
CA GLN A 94 -15.47 -12.69 0.83
C GLN A 94 -16.04 -11.40 0.21
N SER A 95 -15.24 -10.66 -0.57
CA SER A 95 -15.62 -9.37 -1.18
C SER A 95 -16.37 -9.49 -2.50
N LYS A 96 -16.53 -10.71 -3.04
CA LYS A 96 -17.16 -10.93 -4.34
C LYS A 96 -18.47 -10.15 -4.50
N ASN A 97 -18.56 -9.39 -5.59
CA ASN A 97 -19.70 -8.57 -5.98
C ASN A 97 -20.06 -7.40 -5.01
N LYS A 98 -19.18 -7.07 -4.07
CA LYS A 98 -19.40 -5.95 -3.14
C LYS A 98 -18.32 -4.86 -3.21
N ALA A 99 -17.08 -5.25 -3.56
CA ALA A 99 -16.01 -4.28 -3.73
C ALA A 99 -16.05 -3.68 -5.13
N LYS A 100 -16.12 -2.35 -5.24
CA LYS A 100 -16.01 -1.64 -6.52
C LYS A 100 -14.57 -1.51 -7.00
N LEU A 101 -13.62 -1.65 -6.09
CA LEU A 101 -12.18 -1.55 -6.34
C LEU A 101 -11.43 -2.43 -5.35
N ILE A 102 -10.53 -3.27 -5.85
CA ILE A 102 -9.61 -4.07 -5.05
C ILE A 102 -8.18 -3.70 -5.42
N GLY A 103 -7.45 -3.12 -4.46
CA GLY A 103 -6.01 -2.87 -4.55
C GLY A 103 -5.23 -3.93 -3.76
N LEU A 104 -4.04 -4.28 -4.25
CA LEU A 104 -3.16 -5.27 -3.65
C LEU A 104 -1.78 -4.66 -3.39
N ASP A 105 -1.22 -4.91 -2.23
CA ASP A 105 0.19 -4.75 -1.90
C ASP A 105 0.77 -6.10 -1.45
N THR A 106 2.09 -6.24 -1.53
CA THR A 106 2.82 -7.43 -1.10
C THR A 106 4.20 -7.01 -0.59
N MET A 107 5.04 -7.97 -0.23
CA MET A 107 6.43 -7.71 0.10
C MET A 107 7.34 -8.86 -0.36
N ASP A 108 8.64 -8.60 -0.39
CA ASP A 108 9.69 -9.53 -0.78
C ASP A 108 9.63 -10.88 -0.04
N PHE A 109 9.25 -10.88 1.23
CA PHE A 109 9.08 -12.11 2.01
C PHE A 109 8.07 -13.07 1.35
N TRP A 110 6.89 -12.56 0.98
CA TRP A 110 5.86 -13.40 0.36
C TRP A 110 6.21 -13.79 -1.08
N ILE A 111 6.84 -12.87 -1.83
CA ILE A 111 7.29 -13.13 -3.20
C ILE A 111 8.33 -14.25 -3.21
N ASN A 112 9.24 -14.27 -2.24
CA ASN A 112 10.28 -15.31 -2.15
C ASN A 112 9.78 -16.63 -1.59
N ASN A 113 8.81 -16.62 -0.66
CA ASN A 113 8.35 -17.84 0.02
C ASN A 113 7.08 -18.47 -0.55
N SER A 114 6.29 -17.69 -1.31
CA SER A 114 5.01 -18.13 -1.90
C SER A 114 4.72 -17.44 -3.23
N PRO A 115 5.67 -17.46 -4.21
CA PRO A 115 5.56 -16.70 -5.46
C PRO A 115 4.30 -17.03 -6.26
N GLU A 116 3.94 -18.31 -6.35
CA GLU A 116 2.75 -18.75 -7.09
C GLU A 116 1.48 -18.18 -6.47
N SER A 117 1.41 -18.12 -5.14
CA SER A 117 0.26 -17.55 -4.44
C SER A 117 0.12 -16.05 -4.68
N VAL A 118 1.24 -15.31 -4.74
CA VAL A 118 1.24 -13.88 -5.08
C VAL A 118 0.77 -13.69 -6.53
N ILE A 119 1.32 -14.47 -7.48
CA ILE A 119 0.95 -14.39 -8.90
C ILE A 119 -0.52 -14.73 -9.11
N GLU A 120 -1.08 -15.70 -8.38
CA GLU A 120 -2.49 -16.09 -8.46
C GLU A 120 -3.45 -14.95 -8.10
N LEU A 121 -3.02 -13.97 -7.30
CA LEU A 121 -3.85 -12.82 -6.92
C LEU A 121 -3.92 -11.76 -8.02
N LEU A 122 -2.92 -11.65 -8.88
CA LEU A 122 -2.81 -10.56 -9.86
C LEU A 122 -4.04 -10.40 -10.78
N PRO A 123 -4.62 -11.47 -11.34
CA PRO A 123 -5.82 -11.36 -12.16
C PRO A 123 -7.12 -11.13 -11.36
N LYS A 124 -7.06 -11.18 -10.03
CA LYS A 124 -8.24 -11.07 -9.15
C LYS A 124 -8.41 -9.68 -8.53
N VAL A 125 -7.47 -8.78 -8.81
CA VAL A 125 -7.46 -7.42 -8.27
C VAL A 125 -7.48 -6.39 -9.40
N ASP A 126 -7.94 -5.19 -9.10
CA ASP A 126 -8.01 -4.10 -10.09
C ASP A 126 -6.66 -3.41 -10.27
N VAL A 127 -5.86 -3.33 -9.21
CA VAL A 127 -4.54 -2.70 -9.23
C VAL A 127 -3.59 -3.32 -8.22
N ILE A 128 -2.34 -3.55 -8.64
CA ILE A 128 -1.23 -3.89 -7.73
C ILE A 128 -0.34 -2.65 -7.51
N VAL A 129 0.08 -2.42 -6.26
CA VAL A 129 0.92 -1.31 -5.84
C VAL A 129 2.19 -1.87 -5.20
N ILE A 130 3.27 -1.93 -5.94
CA ILE A 130 4.53 -2.55 -5.52
C ILE A 130 5.72 -1.62 -5.74
N ASN A 131 6.87 -1.95 -5.15
CA ASN A 131 8.12 -1.26 -5.46
C ASN A 131 8.89 -1.94 -6.61
N GLU A 132 9.98 -1.31 -7.06
CA GLU A 132 10.79 -1.81 -8.17
C GLU A 132 11.43 -3.17 -7.87
N ASN A 133 11.91 -3.39 -6.64
CA ASN A 133 12.55 -4.65 -6.25
C ASN A 133 11.51 -5.78 -6.22
N GLU A 134 10.33 -5.54 -5.69
CA GLU A 134 9.21 -6.49 -5.72
C GLU A 134 8.82 -6.84 -7.15
N ALA A 135 8.73 -5.85 -8.05
CA ALA A 135 8.45 -6.10 -9.47
C ALA A 135 9.52 -6.98 -10.12
N LYS A 136 10.80 -6.73 -9.84
CA LYS A 136 11.92 -7.56 -10.30
C LYS A 136 11.86 -8.98 -9.74
N LEU A 137 11.56 -9.13 -8.45
CA LEU A 137 11.43 -10.43 -7.79
C LEU A 137 10.27 -11.25 -8.37
N ILE A 138 9.07 -10.67 -8.49
CA ILE A 138 7.88 -11.34 -9.06
C ILE A 138 8.17 -11.85 -10.48
N THR A 139 8.93 -11.10 -11.25
CA THR A 139 9.11 -11.37 -12.67
C THR A 139 10.42 -12.08 -13.01
N ASN A 140 11.40 -12.04 -12.11
CA ASN A 140 12.79 -12.41 -12.40
C ASN A 140 13.35 -11.66 -13.62
N GLU A 141 13.04 -10.35 -13.73
CA GLU A 141 13.47 -9.46 -14.80
C GLU A 141 14.18 -8.24 -14.20
N ASN A 142 15.19 -7.70 -14.90
CA ASN A 142 15.94 -6.53 -14.45
C ASN A 142 15.44 -5.21 -15.08
N SER A 143 14.76 -5.29 -16.22
CA SER A 143 14.22 -4.13 -16.92
C SER A 143 12.80 -3.84 -16.48
N LEU A 144 12.53 -2.61 -16.06
CA LEU A 144 11.19 -2.16 -15.69
C LEU A 144 10.14 -2.43 -16.79
N SER A 145 10.53 -2.24 -18.06
CA SER A 145 9.66 -2.54 -19.21
C SER A 145 9.29 -4.01 -19.30
N ASN A 146 10.25 -4.92 -19.01
CA ASN A 146 10.01 -6.35 -19.01
C ASN A 146 9.19 -6.77 -17.80
N CYS A 147 9.45 -6.19 -16.61
CA CYS A 147 8.64 -6.39 -15.42
C CYS A 147 7.16 -6.07 -15.70
N ILE A 148 6.89 -4.90 -16.28
CA ILE A 148 5.52 -4.48 -16.63
C ILE A 148 4.85 -5.49 -17.57
N LYS A 149 5.53 -5.88 -18.65
CA LYS A 149 4.99 -6.85 -19.62
C LYS A 149 4.67 -8.20 -18.98
N LYS A 150 5.56 -8.67 -18.11
CA LYS A 150 5.42 -9.98 -17.47
C LYS A 150 4.33 -9.99 -16.41
N ILE A 151 4.21 -8.92 -15.61
CA ILE A 151 3.12 -8.74 -14.65
C ILE A 151 1.77 -8.65 -15.37
N GLN A 152 1.70 -7.95 -16.52
CA GLN A 152 0.52 -7.95 -17.37
C GLN A 152 0.23 -9.36 -17.94
N GLY A 153 1.25 -10.11 -18.31
CA GLY A 153 1.15 -11.51 -18.74
C GLY A 153 0.62 -12.45 -17.65
N PHE A 154 0.84 -12.14 -16.38
CA PHE A 154 0.24 -12.84 -15.25
C PHE A 154 -1.21 -12.42 -14.97
N GLY A 155 -1.75 -11.49 -15.75
CA GLY A 155 -3.16 -11.08 -15.69
C GLY A 155 -3.45 -9.82 -14.88
N ALA A 156 -2.43 -9.08 -14.42
CA ALA A 156 -2.67 -7.81 -13.74
C ALA A 156 -3.25 -6.76 -14.70
N ASN A 157 -4.39 -6.18 -14.34
CA ASN A 157 -5.05 -5.14 -15.14
C ASN A 157 -4.30 -3.81 -15.09
N ARG A 158 -3.93 -3.38 -13.86
CA ARG A 158 -3.22 -2.15 -13.59
C ARG A 158 -2.14 -2.38 -12.56
N MET A 159 -1.08 -1.58 -12.65
CA MET A 159 0.00 -1.60 -11.68
C MET A 159 0.56 -0.21 -11.43
N VAL A 160 0.97 0.03 -10.19
CA VAL A 160 1.81 1.13 -9.78
C VAL A 160 3.13 0.55 -9.31
N ILE A 161 4.23 0.91 -9.94
CA ILE A 161 5.58 0.51 -9.53
C ILE A 161 6.26 1.73 -8.93
N LYS A 162 6.47 1.71 -7.62
CA LYS A 162 7.13 2.76 -6.85
C LYS A 162 8.64 2.70 -7.08
N LEU A 163 9.27 3.83 -7.38
CA LEU A 163 10.70 3.97 -7.67
C LEU A 163 11.42 4.81 -6.59
N GLY A 164 10.85 4.87 -5.40
CA GLY A 164 11.38 5.65 -4.27
C GLY A 164 11.50 7.13 -4.61
N ASN A 165 12.70 7.69 -4.44
CA ASN A 165 12.98 9.10 -4.71
C ASN A 165 12.91 9.51 -6.19
N TYR A 166 12.77 8.56 -7.10
CA TYR A 166 12.54 8.84 -8.54
C TYR A 166 11.06 8.92 -8.90
N GLY A 167 10.14 8.57 -7.98
CA GLY A 167 8.71 8.63 -8.20
C GLY A 167 8.08 7.28 -8.49
N LEU A 168 7.31 7.16 -9.57
CA LEU A 168 6.61 5.93 -9.92
C LEU A 168 6.33 5.79 -11.41
N VAL A 169 5.99 4.57 -11.79
CA VAL A 169 5.34 4.25 -13.07
C VAL A 169 3.96 3.66 -12.77
N TYR A 170 2.95 4.22 -13.37
CA TYR A 170 1.64 3.59 -13.52
C TYR A 170 1.55 2.95 -14.90
N ALA A 171 1.06 1.72 -14.97
CA ALA A 171 0.84 1.01 -16.21
C ALA A 171 -0.48 0.25 -16.22
N SER A 172 -1.18 0.32 -17.35
CA SER A 172 -2.35 -0.49 -17.69
C SER A 172 -2.17 -1.08 -19.10
N SER A 173 -3.19 -1.76 -19.62
CA SER A 173 -3.18 -2.26 -21.00
C SER A 173 -3.10 -1.14 -22.04
N THR A 174 -3.60 0.07 -21.71
CA THR A 174 -3.71 1.20 -22.64
C THR A 174 -2.84 2.40 -22.30
N THR A 175 -2.32 2.46 -21.06
CA THR A 175 -1.68 3.67 -20.55
C THR A 175 -0.37 3.34 -19.84
N ARG A 176 0.63 4.17 -20.06
CA ARG A 176 1.83 4.29 -19.22
C ARG A 176 2.01 5.73 -18.81
N PHE A 177 2.22 5.96 -17.52
CA PHE A 177 2.35 7.28 -16.92
C PHE A 177 3.49 7.29 -15.92
N PHE A 178 4.42 8.24 -16.09
CA PHE A 178 5.53 8.45 -15.18
C PHE A 178 5.24 9.67 -14.34
N LEU A 179 5.37 9.54 -13.02
CA LEU A 179 5.21 10.64 -12.08
C LEU A 179 6.50 10.77 -11.27
N PRO A 180 7.18 11.92 -11.29
CA PRO A 180 8.35 12.15 -10.43
C PRO A 180 7.92 12.21 -8.96
N ALA A 181 8.87 11.91 -8.07
CA ALA A 181 8.65 12.09 -6.64
C ALA A 181 8.48 13.57 -6.29
N VAL A 182 7.74 13.84 -5.22
CA VAL A 182 7.75 15.16 -4.60
C VAL A 182 9.12 15.41 -3.98
N LEU A 183 9.77 16.51 -4.33
CA LEU A 183 11.05 16.89 -3.75
C LEU A 183 10.82 17.42 -2.33
N VAL A 184 11.27 16.66 -1.35
CA VAL A 184 11.28 17.05 0.07
C VAL A 184 12.66 17.57 0.48
N LYS A 185 12.73 18.48 1.46
CA LYS A 185 14.02 19.02 1.92
C LYS A 185 14.90 17.97 2.57
N GLN A 186 14.28 17.08 3.36
CA GLN A 186 14.95 16.03 4.10
C GLN A 186 14.01 14.85 4.29
N VAL A 187 14.52 13.66 4.10
CA VAL A 187 13.88 12.41 4.51
C VAL A 187 14.39 12.09 5.91
N LYS A 188 13.49 12.01 6.88
CA LYS A 188 13.82 11.60 8.25
C LYS A 188 13.62 10.11 8.45
N ASP A 189 12.47 9.60 8.01
CA ASP A 189 12.13 8.18 8.11
C ASP A 189 11.29 7.76 6.90
N PRO A 190 11.79 6.87 6.03
CA PRO A 190 11.02 6.37 4.89
C PRO A 190 10.00 5.27 5.27
N THR A 191 9.98 4.82 6.53
CA THR A 191 9.04 3.78 7.01
C THR A 191 7.60 4.25 6.83
N GLY A 192 6.76 3.41 6.26
CA GLY A 192 5.36 3.73 6.02
C GLY A 192 5.09 4.64 4.81
N ALA A 193 6.12 5.04 4.05
CA ALA A 193 5.91 5.80 2.82
C ALA A 193 5.06 5.05 1.79
N GLY A 194 5.28 3.73 1.67
CA GLY A 194 4.48 2.84 0.82
C GLY A 194 3.01 2.77 1.27
N ASP A 195 2.79 2.60 2.57
CA ASP A 195 1.44 2.54 3.15
C ASP A 195 0.72 3.88 3.01
N SER A 196 1.43 4.99 3.22
CA SER A 196 0.89 6.34 3.04
C SER A 196 0.58 6.64 1.58
N PHE A 197 1.40 6.15 0.65
CA PHE A 197 1.10 6.18 -0.78
C PHE A 197 -0.20 5.43 -1.07
N ALA A 198 -0.30 4.17 -0.62
CA ALA A 198 -1.48 3.34 -0.84
C ALA A 198 -2.73 3.98 -0.22
N GLY A 199 -2.63 4.54 0.99
CA GLY A 199 -3.71 5.28 1.65
C GLY A 199 -4.19 6.48 0.83
N GLY A 200 -3.27 7.31 0.33
CA GLY A 200 -3.61 8.45 -0.53
C GLY A 200 -4.20 8.04 -1.88
N PHE A 201 -3.64 7.01 -2.50
CA PHE A 201 -4.08 6.44 -3.77
C PHE A 201 -5.47 5.84 -3.69
N MET A 202 -5.68 4.90 -2.78
CA MET A 202 -6.98 4.23 -2.58
C MET A 202 -8.02 5.18 -2.00
N GLY A 203 -7.62 6.06 -1.08
CA GLY A 203 -8.49 7.08 -0.50
C GLY A 203 -9.07 8.00 -1.56
N TYR A 204 -8.28 8.46 -2.54
CA TYR A 204 -8.80 9.22 -3.66
C TYR A 204 -9.75 8.38 -4.53
N LEU A 205 -9.36 7.17 -4.93
CA LEU A 205 -10.19 6.30 -5.80
C LEU A 205 -11.51 5.89 -5.14
N SER A 206 -11.57 5.85 -3.81
CA SER A 206 -12.80 5.55 -3.09
C SER A 206 -13.86 6.67 -3.22
N THR A 207 -13.43 7.91 -3.51
CA THR A 207 -14.31 9.08 -3.61
C THR A 207 -14.86 9.32 -5.01
N VAL A 208 -14.35 8.64 -6.03
CA VAL A 208 -14.77 8.84 -7.42
C VAL A 208 -15.79 7.78 -7.85
N GLU A 209 -16.74 8.17 -8.68
CA GLU A 209 -17.78 7.25 -9.18
C GLU A 209 -17.25 6.31 -10.25
N ASN A 210 -16.47 6.83 -11.19
CA ASN A 210 -15.96 6.09 -12.34
C ASN A 210 -14.42 5.92 -12.26
N LEU A 211 -13.95 4.70 -12.37
CA LEU A 211 -12.54 4.35 -12.29
C LEU A 211 -11.86 4.45 -13.67
N SER A 212 -11.73 5.67 -14.20
CA SER A 212 -11.06 5.93 -15.48
C SER A 212 -9.53 5.97 -15.33
N GLU A 213 -8.80 5.87 -16.46
CA GLU A 213 -7.34 6.02 -16.48
C GLU A 213 -6.87 7.38 -15.94
N LYS A 214 -7.69 8.43 -16.13
CA LYS A 214 -7.43 9.75 -15.55
C LYS A 214 -7.48 9.70 -14.03
N GLU A 215 -8.49 9.04 -13.46
CA GLU A 215 -8.64 8.93 -12.01
C GLU A 215 -7.49 8.12 -11.37
N PHE A 216 -7.00 7.07 -12.03
CA PHE A 216 -5.81 6.35 -11.58
C PHE A 216 -4.55 7.22 -11.60
N LYS A 217 -4.37 8.08 -12.60
CA LYS A 217 -3.25 9.06 -12.63
C LYS A 217 -3.38 10.09 -11.50
N ASP A 218 -4.56 10.62 -11.28
CA ASP A 218 -4.81 11.56 -10.19
C ASP A 218 -4.61 10.89 -8.82
N ALA A 219 -4.99 9.62 -8.67
CA ALA A 219 -4.70 8.82 -7.49
C ALA A 219 -3.19 8.65 -7.24
N CYS A 220 -2.40 8.43 -8.29
CA CYS A 220 -0.94 8.41 -8.18
C CYS A 220 -0.38 9.73 -7.63
N VAL A 221 -0.95 10.86 -8.05
CA VAL A 221 -0.56 12.18 -7.52
C VAL A 221 -0.87 12.28 -6.03
N TYR A 222 -2.08 11.90 -5.59
CA TYR A 222 -2.45 11.92 -4.17
C TYR A 222 -1.58 10.96 -3.34
N GLY A 223 -1.34 9.75 -3.83
CA GLY A 223 -0.43 8.79 -3.18
C GLY A 223 0.96 9.37 -2.99
N SER A 224 1.56 9.96 -4.05
CA SER A 224 2.88 10.58 -3.98
C SER A 224 2.94 11.74 -2.99
N VAL A 225 1.89 12.56 -2.94
CA VAL A 225 1.78 13.68 -1.98
C VAL A 225 1.74 13.15 -0.56
N MET A 226 0.92 12.14 -0.26
CA MET A 226 0.81 11.58 1.09
C MET A 226 2.12 10.90 1.53
N ALA A 227 2.75 10.11 0.65
CA ALA A 227 4.05 9.51 0.91
C ALA A 227 5.13 10.56 1.21
N SER A 228 5.11 11.70 0.49
CA SER A 228 6.07 12.78 0.70
C SER A 228 5.94 13.47 2.05
N PHE A 229 4.75 13.50 2.63
CA PHE A 229 4.56 13.98 4.00
C PHE A 229 5.03 12.96 5.02
N CYS A 230 4.75 11.68 4.80
CA CYS A 230 5.16 10.60 5.71
C CYS A 230 6.66 10.64 6.00
N VAL A 231 7.50 10.81 4.98
CA VAL A 231 8.95 10.74 5.13
C VAL A 231 9.59 11.95 5.83
N GLU A 232 8.84 13.02 6.10
CA GLU A 232 9.35 14.25 6.72
C GLU A 232 9.52 14.15 8.24
N GLU A 233 8.83 13.20 8.92
CA GLU A 233 8.90 12.96 10.35
C GLU A 233 8.86 11.47 10.68
N PHE A 234 9.18 11.11 11.92
CA PHE A 234 9.06 9.73 12.40
C PHE A 234 7.60 9.36 12.63
N GLY A 235 7.27 8.10 12.32
CA GLY A 235 5.96 7.52 12.57
C GLY A 235 4.83 8.31 11.90
N LEU A 236 3.79 8.64 12.67
CA LEU A 236 2.59 9.33 12.17
C LEU A 236 2.61 10.86 12.41
N ASP A 237 3.63 11.41 13.05
CA ASP A 237 3.61 12.79 13.56
C ASP A 237 3.27 13.81 12.47
N ARG A 238 3.91 13.71 11.31
CA ARG A 238 3.62 14.63 10.19
C ARG A 238 2.23 14.43 9.60
N LEU A 239 1.79 13.19 9.44
CA LEU A 239 0.46 12.87 8.90
C LEU A 239 -0.66 13.31 9.84
N LEU A 240 -0.44 13.22 11.14
CA LEU A 240 -1.39 13.66 12.16
C LEU A 240 -1.59 15.18 12.20
N ALA A 241 -0.55 15.93 11.84
CA ALA A 241 -0.57 17.40 11.81
C ALA A 241 -1.08 17.98 10.48
N LEU A 242 -1.36 17.14 9.45
CA LEU A 242 -1.77 17.61 8.13
C LEU A 242 -3.18 18.22 8.13
N ASN A 243 -3.33 19.24 7.28
CA ASN A 243 -4.61 19.78 6.90
C ASN A 243 -4.80 19.74 5.35
N ASN A 244 -6.03 19.92 4.93
CA ASN A 244 -6.40 19.84 3.51
C ASN A 244 -5.70 20.89 2.63
N ASP A 245 -5.38 22.07 3.17
CA ASP A 245 -4.75 23.13 2.39
C ASP A 245 -3.28 22.81 2.08
N GLU A 246 -2.56 22.20 3.03
CA GLU A 246 -1.21 21.72 2.79
C GLU A 246 -1.18 20.61 1.72
N ILE A 247 -2.12 19.67 1.78
CA ILE A 247 -2.25 18.59 0.79
C ILE A 247 -2.51 19.18 -0.60
N LYS A 248 -3.49 20.08 -0.72
CA LYS A 248 -3.81 20.77 -1.98
C LYS A 248 -2.63 21.56 -2.53
N LYS A 249 -1.93 22.30 -1.67
CA LYS A 249 -0.74 23.08 -2.05
C LYS A 249 0.36 22.19 -2.61
N ARG A 250 0.68 21.10 -1.92
CA ARG A 250 1.74 20.15 -2.36
C ARG A 250 1.33 19.42 -3.64
N LYS A 251 0.07 19.01 -3.75
CA LYS A 251 -0.49 18.46 -4.99
C LYS A 251 -0.30 19.42 -6.17
N ASN A 252 -0.69 20.69 -6.00
CA ASN A 252 -0.57 21.67 -7.06
C ASN A 252 0.89 21.93 -7.47
N LEU A 253 1.82 21.93 -6.50
CA LEU A 253 3.25 22.02 -6.80
C LEU A 253 3.71 20.84 -7.65
N LEU A 254 3.37 19.60 -7.28
CA LEU A 254 3.74 18.41 -8.04
C LEU A 254 3.16 18.45 -9.46
N VAL A 255 1.87 18.76 -9.59
CA VAL A 255 1.19 18.84 -10.90
C VAL A 255 1.82 19.93 -11.79
N ASN A 256 2.22 21.06 -11.22
CA ASN A 256 2.84 22.14 -11.99
C ASN A 256 4.29 21.79 -12.43
N GLN A 257 4.99 20.93 -11.70
CA GLN A 257 6.32 20.46 -12.08
C GLN A 257 6.31 19.54 -13.31
N ILE A 258 5.20 18.88 -13.60
CA ILE A 258 5.06 17.95 -14.75
C ILE A 258 4.38 18.58 -15.98
N LYS A 259 3.88 19.81 -15.84
CA LYS A 259 3.34 20.60 -16.98
C LYS A 259 4.50 21.31 -17.68
N TYR A 260 4.55 21.25 -18.97
CA TYR A 260 5.47 22.01 -19.85
C TYR A 260 4.70 22.72 -20.97
#